data_6b5bc17745991ad9de939ba1be94cc19
#
_entry.id   6b5bc17745991ad9de939ba1be94cc19
#
_cell.length_a   1.000
_cell.length_b   1.000
_cell.length_c   1.000
_cell.angle_alpha   90.00
_cell.angle_beta   90.00
_cell.angle_gamma   90.00
#
_symmetry.space_group_name_H-M   'P 1'
#
loop_
_entity.id
_entity.type
_entity.pdbx_description
1 polymer ?
#
loop_
_entity_poly.entity_id
_entity_poly.type
_entity_poly.pdbx_seq_one_letter_code
_entity_poly.pdbx_strand_id
1 'polypeptide(L)'
;MLSYFISYLVMASTYSVAALALNLQWGFTGLMNFGIGTFYFVGAYASALLTTTASPDYVGGLGMPFIVGLVGAMAISGILAYVLAYPALKLRGGFFAISMLAISETIRLIVKNERWLTNGVWGIRGIPQPTRALLGANLAEWVYLGLAVAILIIVYRLTEIGVRSPWGRVLNAVREDEKMAEMSGKDSLHVRTQSFVFGSIVMGVAGALYAHYIGS
;
A
#
# COMPACT_ATOMS: atom_id res chain seq x y z
N MET A 1 -27.46 11.67 -6.62
CA MET A 1 -27.45 10.87 -5.40
C MET A 1 -26.77 9.53 -5.60
N LEU A 2 -27.10 8.77 -6.65
CA LEU A 2 -26.51 7.45 -6.89
C LEU A 2 -24.99 7.49 -7.09
N SER A 3 -24.47 8.46 -7.84
CA SER A 3 -23.02 8.64 -8.06
C SER A 3 -22.25 8.89 -6.76
N TYR A 4 -22.78 9.71 -5.85
CA TYR A 4 -22.16 9.92 -4.54
C TYR A 4 -22.10 8.63 -3.71
N PHE A 5 -23.14 7.82 -3.77
CA PHE A 5 -23.17 6.55 -3.06
C PHE A 5 -22.12 5.56 -3.62
N ILE A 6 -21.96 5.49 -4.94
CA ILE A 6 -20.93 4.68 -5.59
C ILE A 6 -19.54 5.18 -5.18
N SER A 7 -19.30 6.49 -5.22
CA SER A 7 -18.03 7.08 -4.80
C SER A 7 -17.68 6.71 -3.36
N TYR A 8 -18.66 6.77 -2.46
CA TYR A 8 -18.48 6.35 -1.09
C TYR A 8 -18.09 4.86 -0.97
N LEU A 9 -18.74 3.98 -1.72
CA LEU A 9 -18.43 2.54 -1.71
C LEU A 9 -17.04 2.24 -2.27
N VAL A 10 -16.59 2.96 -3.33
CA VAL A 10 -15.23 2.82 -3.86
C VAL A 10 -14.20 3.23 -2.82
N MET A 11 -14.40 4.38 -2.17
CA MET A 11 -13.52 4.84 -1.09
C MET A 11 -13.50 3.86 0.08
N ALA A 12 -14.68 3.39 0.52
CA ALA A 12 -14.80 2.42 1.59
C ALA A 12 -14.06 1.13 1.26
N SER A 13 -14.17 0.62 0.02
CA SER A 13 -13.46 -0.57 -0.44
C SER A 13 -11.94 -0.37 -0.43
N THR A 14 -11.46 0.78 -0.91
CA THR A 14 -10.04 1.12 -0.94
C THR A 14 -9.46 1.25 0.47
N TYR A 15 -10.16 1.93 1.37
CA TYR A 15 -9.73 2.02 2.77
C TYR A 15 -9.84 0.68 3.51
N SER A 16 -10.76 -0.20 3.12
CA SER A 16 -10.83 -1.56 3.65
C SER A 16 -9.59 -2.39 3.28
N VAL A 17 -9.05 -2.23 2.06
CA VAL A 17 -7.77 -2.84 1.67
C VAL A 17 -6.63 -2.31 2.56
N ALA A 18 -6.58 -1.00 2.80
CA ALA A 18 -5.58 -0.40 3.70
C ALA A 18 -5.74 -0.89 5.14
N ALA A 19 -6.98 -1.04 5.63
CA ALA A 19 -7.25 -1.57 6.96
C ALA A 19 -6.81 -3.04 7.12
N LEU A 20 -6.96 -3.88 6.08
CA LEU A 20 -6.43 -5.24 6.07
C LEU A 20 -4.91 -5.27 6.16
N ALA A 21 -4.22 -4.36 5.45
CA ALA A 21 -2.77 -4.21 5.53
C ALA A 21 -2.31 -3.84 6.95
N LEU A 22 -2.99 -2.90 7.58
CA LEU A 22 -2.72 -2.49 8.96
C LEU A 22 -2.99 -3.64 9.94
N ASN A 23 -4.12 -4.33 9.77
CA ASN A 23 -4.50 -5.46 10.62
C ASN A 23 -3.47 -6.59 10.54
N LEU A 24 -2.88 -6.85 9.37
CA LEU A 24 -1.83 -7.86 9.25
C LEU A 24 -0.59 -7.48 10.05
N GLN A 25 -0.14 -6.22 9.96
CA GLN A 25 1.05 -5.76 10.68
C GLN A 25 0.80 -5.61 12.18
N TRP A 26 -0.28 -4.95 12.57
CA TRP A 26 -0.57 -4.70 13.99
C TRP A 26 -1.36 -5.84 14.63
N GLY A 27 -2.45 -6.26 13.99
CA GLY A 27 -3.35 -7.27 14.55
C GLY A 27 -2.70 -8.62 14.74
N PHE A 28 -1.95 -9.11 13.75
CA PHE A 28 -1.37 -10.46 13.78
C PHE A 28 0.10 -10.50 14.21
N THR A 29 0.87 -9.44 13.95
CA THR A 29 2.31 -9.44 14.24
C THR A 29 2.69 -8.55 15.42
N GLY A 30 1.79 -7.65 15.86
CA GLY A 30 2.07 -6.69 16.92
C GLY A 30 2.97 -5.52 16.51
N LEU A 31 3.20 -5.32 15.21
CA LEU A 31 4.01 -4.23 14.67
C LEU A 31 3.19 -2.92 14.62
N MET A 32 3.42 -2.02 15.57
CA MET A 32 2.79 -0.70 15.61
C MET A 32 3.42 0.23 14.56
N ASN A 33 3.08 0.05 13.29
CA ASN A 33 3.63 0.83 12.19
C ASN A 33 2.84 2.13 11.95
N PHE A 34 3.25 3.24 12.58
CA PHE A 34 2.64 4.55 12.32
C PHE A 34 3.06 5.18 10.99
N GLY A 35 4.09 4.62 10.36
CA GLY A 35 4.52 5.03 9.03
C GLY A 35 3.83 4.29 7.87
N ILE A 36 2.81 3.48 8.14
CA ILE A 36 2.16 2.64 7.11
C ILE A 36 1.60 3.45 5.94
N GLY A 37 1.15 4.69 6.19
CA GLY A 37 0.69 5.61 5.16
C GLY A 37 1.73 5.94 4.08
N THR A 38 3.03 5.80 4.39
CA THR A 38 4.12 5.97 3.41
C THR A 38 3.95 5.03 2.23
N PHE A 39 3.66 3.78 2.49
CA PHE A 39 3.51 2.76 1.45
C PHE A 39 2.26 3.01 0.60
N TYR A 40 1.24 3.62 1.20
CA TYR A 40 0.03 4.05 0.50
C TYR A 40 0.35 5.13 -0.54
N PHE A 41 0.97 6.23 -0.13
CA PHE A 41 1.26 7.30 -1.08
C PHE A 41 2.41 6.93 -2.05
N VAL A 42 3.42 6.17 -1.62
CA VAL A 42 4.47 5.67 -2.53
C VAL A 42 3.87 4.75 -3.60
N GLY A 43 2.96 3.86 -3.24
CA GLY A 43 2.22 3.04 -4.21
C GLY A 43 1.36 3.88 -5.16
N ALA A 44 0.69 4.92 -4.66
CA ALA A 44 -0.08 5.86 -5.47
C ALA A 44 0.79 6.58 -6.50
N TYR A 45 1.93 7.17 -6.07
CA TYR A 45 2.87 7.84 -6.96
C TYR A 45 3.53 6.88 -7.96
N ALA A 46 3.95 5.69 -7.51
CA ALA A 46 4.55 4.69 -8.37
C ALA A 46 3.60 4.28 -9.52
N SER A 47 2.35 4.02 -9.19
CA SER A 47 1.33 3.70 -10.19
C SER A 47 1.05 4.88 -11.12
N ALA A 48 0.94 6.09 -10.59
CA ALA A 48 0.72 7.30 -11.37
C ALA A 48 1.86 7.56 -12.36
N LEU A 49 3.11 7.48 -11.93
CA LEU A 49 4.29 7.69 -12.79
C LEU A 49 4.38 6.68 -13.95
N LEU A 50 3.94 5.45 -13.74
CA LEU A 50 3.95 4.42 -14.78
C LEU A 50 2.81 4.58 -15.78
N THR A 51 1.66 5.10 -15.36
CA THR A 51 0.44 5.07 -16.16
C THR A 51 0.08 6.40 -16.80
N THR A 52 0.53 7.55 -16.27
CA THR A 52 0.31 8.87 -16.89
C THR A 52 1.00 8.98 -18.23
N THR A 53 0.52 9.90 -19.06
CA THR A 53 1.19 10.31 -20.31
C THR A 53 2.41 11.17 -20.00
N ALA A 54 3.43 11.10 -20.88
CA ALA A 54 4.66 11.86 -20.71
C ALA A 54 4.38 13.37 -20.54
N SER A 55 4.97 13.96 -19.51
CA SER A 55 4.92 15.40 -19.23
C SER A 55 6.34 15.97 -19.21
N PRO A 56 6.57 17.19 -19.72
CA PRO A 56 7.88 17.83 -19.63
C PRO A 56 8.27 18.22 -18.20
N ASP A 57 7.32 18.25 -17.27
CA ASP A 57 7.51 18.81 -15.94
C ASP A 57 8.11 17.82 -14.93
N TYR A 58 8.01 16.49 -15.16
CA TYR A 58 8.50 15.45 -14.25
C TYR A 58 8.88 14.17 -14.99
N VAL A 59 9.74 13.35 -14.35
CA VAL A 59 10.17 12.04 -14.87
C VAL A 59 9.04 11.03 -14.65
N GLY A 60 8.50 10.49 -15.75
CA GLY A 60 7.40 9.53 -15.71
C GLY A 60 6.58 9.61 -16.98
N GLY A 61 5.38 9.08 -16.95
CA GLY A 61 4.50 9.16 -18.11
C GLY A 61 4.85 8.12 -19.16
N LEU A 62 5.02 6.84 -18.72
CA LEU A 62 5.28 5.73 -19.62
C LEU A 62 4.00 5.29 -20.37
N GLY A 63 2.84 5.83 -20.02
CA GLY A 63 1.56 5.50 -20.66
C GLY A 63 1.17 4.02 -20.53
N MET A 64 1.65 3.35 -19.50
CA MET A 64 1.43 1.91 -19.34
C MET A 64 0.00 1.60 -18.87
N PRO A 65 -0.50 0.38 -19.15
CA PRO A 65 -1.80 -0.05 -18.68
C PRO A 65 -1.89 -0.04 -17.13
N PHE A 66 -3.10 0.14 -16.60
CA PHE A 66 -3.39 0.13 -15.15
C PHE A 66 -2.78 -1.06 -14.41
N ILE A 67 -2.82 -2.27 -15.01
CA ILE A 67 -2.27 -3.48 -14.39
C ILE A 67 -0.77 -3.34 -14.13
N VAL A 68 -0.02 -2.74 -15.06
CA VAL A 68 1.42 -2.48 -14.89
C VAL A 68 1.66 -1.46 -13.78
N GLY A 69 0.82 -0.42 -13.70
CA GLY A 69 0.83 0.55 -12.60
C GLY A 69 0.59 -0.11 -11.24
N LEU A 70 -0.36 -1.04 -11.17
CA LEU A 70 -0.66 -1.80 -9.95
C LEU A 70 0.51 -2.69 -9.53
N VAL A 71 1.09 -3.44 -10.47
CA VAL A 71 2.27 -4.28 -10.20
C VAL A 71 3.47 -3.43 -9.80
N GLY A 72 3.66 -2.28 -10.45
CA GLY A 72 4.69 -1.31 -10.08
C GLY A 72 4.52 -0.76 -8.67
N ALA A 73 3.30 -0.44 -8.27
CA ALA A 73 2.99 -0.01 -6.90
C ALA A 73 3.34 -1.09 -5.87
N MET A 74 2.98 -2.35 -6.16
CA MET A 74 3.33 -3.51 -5.32
C MET A 74 4.84 -3.67 -5.19
N ALA A 75 5.55 -3.63 -6.32
CA ALA A 75 7.01 -3.82 -6.36
C ALA A 75 7.75 -2.71 -5.61
N ILE A 76 7.44 -1.44 -5.89
CA ILE A 76 8.12 -0.30 -5.28
C ILE A 76 7.82 -0.22 -3.79
N SER A 77 6.56 -0.39 -3.37
CA SER A 77 6.19 -0.44 -1.94
C SER A 77 6.84 -1.62 -1.23
N GLY A 78 6.93 -2.79 -1.87
CA GLY A 78 7.59 -3.98 -1.33
C GLY A 78 9.10 -3.82 -1.18
N ILE A 79 9.78 -3.27 -2.19
CA ILE A 79 11.22 -2.99 -2.16
C ILE A 79 11.52 -1.96 -1.06
N LEU A 80 10.79 -0.85 -1.02
CA LEU A 80 10.94 0.16 0.02
C LEU A 80 10.74 -0.44 1.42
N ALA A 81 9.71 -1.26 1.59
CA ALA A 81 9.46 -1.93 2.86
C ALA A 81 10.61 -2.88 3.24
N TYR A 82 11.13 -3.65 2.30
CA TYR A 82 12.25 -4.56 2.55
C TYR A 82 13.51 -3.80 2.99
N VAL A 83 13.82 -2.69 2.31
CA VAL A 83 14.97 -1.83 2.66
C VAL A 83 14.80 -1.21 4.05
N LEU A 84 13.60 -0.74 4.38
CA LEU A 84 13.30 -0.15 5.68
C LEU A 84 13.15 -1.18 6.80
N ALA A 85 12.79 -2.42 6.49
CA ALA A 85 12.61 -3.48 7.48
C ALA A 85 13.87 -3.72 8.30
N TYR A 86 15.03 -3.78 7.64
CA TYR A 86 16.28 -4.12 8.31
C TYR A 86 16.68 -3.16 9.44
N PRO A 87 16.72 -1.83 9.23
CA PRO A 87 17.00 -0.88 10.33
C PRO A 87 15.82 -0.73 11.30
N ALA A 88 14.58 -0.70 10.80
CA ALA A 88 13.41 -0.38 11.60
C ALA A 88 13.01 -1.51 12.57
N LEU A 89 13.02 -2.77 12.11
CA LEU A 89 12.58 -3.91 12.92
C LEU A 89 13.57 -4.32 14.01
N LYS A 90 14.81 -3.80 13.99
CA LYS A 90 15.76 -3.94 15.11
C LYS A 90 15.34 -3.10 16.32
N LEU A 91 14.52 -2.08 16.11
CA LEU A 91 13.97 -1.27 17.18
C LEU A 91 12.75 -1.98 17.80
N ARG A 92 12.67 -1.96 19.12
CA ARG A 92 11.60 -2.66 19.84
C ARG A 92 10.53 -1.70 20.34
N GLY A 93 9.29 -2.19 20.36
CA GLY A 93 8.14 -1.49 20.94
C GLY A 93 7.89 -0.09 20.36
N GLY A 94 7.74 0.90 21.22
CA GLY A 94 7.44 2.28 20.81
C GLY A 94 8.51 2.96 19.98
N PHE A 95 9.78 2.56 20.08
CA PHE A 95 10.86 3.13 19.26
C PHE A 95 10.68 2.80 17.78
N PHE A 96 10.20 1.61 17.44
CA PHE A 96 9.83 1.25 16.08
C PHE A 96 8.74 2.18 15.54
N ALA A 97 7.68 2.40 16.33
CA ALA A 97 6.54 3.22 15.93
C ALA A 97 6.94 4.68 15.65
N ILE A 98 7.74 5.28 16.55
CA ILE A 98 8.22 6.66 16.40
C ILE A 98 9.19 6.77 15.22
N SER A 99 10.10 5.81 15.06
CA SER A 99 11.04 5.81 13.93
C SER A 99 10.33 5.68 12.59
N MET A 100 9.31 4.83 12.50
CA MET A 100 8.51 4.70 11.28
C MET A 100 7.71 5.95 10.97
N LEU A 101 7.22 6.68 11.99
CA LEU A 101 6.59 7.98 11.80
C LEU A 101 7.59 9.00 11.23
N ALA A 102 8.81 9.09 11.81
CA ALA A 102 9.84 9.99 11.35
C ALA A 102 10.30 9.67 9.90
N ILE A 103 10.51 8.40 9.58
CA ILE A 103 10.83 7.94 8.23
C ILE A 103 9.70 8.31 7.26
N SER A 104 8.45 8.09 7.66
CA SER A 104 7.27 8.44 6.86
C SER A 104 7.25 9.92 6.51
N GLU A 105 7.46 10.78 7.50
CA GLU A 105 7.48 12.21 7.28
C GLU A 105 8.66 12.65 6.41
N THR A 106 9.84 12.06 6.61
CA THR A 106 11.01 12.31 5.77
C THR A 106 10.74 11.96 4.31
N ILE A 107 10.21 10.78 4.03
CA ILE A 107 9.89 10.35 2.65
C ILE A 107 8.81 11.25 2.05
N ARG A 108 7.80 11.64 2.83
CA ARG A 108 6.76 12.58 2.41
C ARG A 108 7.35 13.93 2.00
N LEU A 109 8.29 14.46 2.78
CA LEU A 109 8.97 15.71 2.48
C LEU A 109 9.85 15.61 1.23
N ILE A 110 10.57 14.50 1.05
CA ILE A 110 11.35 14.23 -0.16
C ILE A 110 10.41 14.24 -1.38
N VAL A 111 9.37 13.43 -1.37
CA VAL A 111 8.41 13.34 -2.47
C VAL A 111 7.76 14.69 -2.77
N LYS A 112 7.46 15.50 -1.75
CA LYS A 112 6.87 16.83 -1.92
C LYS A 112 7.84 17.86 -2.50
N ASN A 113 9.14 17.75 -2.21
CA ASN A 113 10.13 18.74 -2.63
C ASN A 113 10.79 18.40 -3.97
N GLU A 114 10.85 17.12 -4.36
CA GLU A 114 11.50 16.67 -5.60
C GLU A 114 10.58 16.87 -6.80
N ARG A 115 10.62 18.08 -7.38
CA ARG A 115 9.76 18.46 -8.53
C ARG A 115 9.98 17.59 -9.75
N TRP A 116 11.22 17.22 -10.01
CA TRP A 116 11.58 16.41 -11.17
C TRP A 116 10.96 15.01 -11.15
N LEU A 117 10.64 14.48 -9.96
CA LEU A 117 10.08 13.15 -9.78
C LEU A 117 8.54 13.17 -9.69
N THR A 118 7.98 14.08 -8.91
CA THR A 118 6.55 14.04 -8.52
C THR A 118 5.78 15.30 -8.86
N ASN A 119 6.41 16.27 -9.57
CA ASN A 119 5.87 17.62 -9.76
C ASN A 119 5.69 18.39 -8.43
N GLY A 120 6.30 17.91 -7.37
CA GLY A 120 6.34 18.57 -6.05
C GLY A 120 4.96 18.77 -5.43
N VAL A 121 4.67 20.00 -5.02
CA VAL A 121 3.40 20.37 -4.35
C VAL A 121 2.18 20.26 -5.27
N TRP A 122 2.36 20.35 -6.59
CA TRP A 122 1.27 20.29 -7.56
C TRP A 122 0.78 18.87 -7.84
N GLY A 123 1.60 17.86 -7.48
CA GLY A 123 1.28 16.46 -7.70
C GLY A 123 1.19 16.05 -9.16
N ILE A 124 0.94 14.78 -9.42
CA ILE A 124 0.77 14.22 -10.76
C ILE A 124 -0.70 14.36 -11.15
N ARG A 125 -0.95 15.03 -12.25
CA ARG A 125 -2.29 15.24 -12.79
C ARG A 125 -2.52 14.38 -14.03
N GLY A 126 -3.80 14.12 -14.35
CA GLY A 126 -4.16 13.37 -15.55
C GLY A 126 -3.86 11.89 -15.46
N ILE A 127 -3.95 11.30 -14.26
CA ILE A 127 -3.83 9.85 -14.07
C ILE A 127 -4.97 9.18 -14.85
N PRO A 128 -4.68 8.26 -15.79
CA PRO A 128 -5.71 7.63 -16.59
C PRO A 128 -6.66 6.83 -15.70
N GLN A 129 -7.94 7.12 -15.83
CA GLN A 129 -8.97 6.32 -15.18
C GLN A 129 -9.33 5.16 -16.12
N PRO A 130 -8.95 3.90 -15.79
CA PRO A 130 -8.97 2.80 -16.74
C PRO A 130 -10.36 2.47 -17.26
N THR A 131 -11.39 2.81 -16.51
CA THR A 131 -12.79 2.52 -16.86
C THR A 131 -13.47 3.66 -17.64
N ARG A 132 -13.09 4.93 -17.40
CA ARG A 132 -13.72 6.08 -18.08
C ARG A 132 -13.39 6.17 -19.57
N ALA A 133 -12.18 5.75 -19.94
CA ALA A 133 -11.74 5.77 -21.33
C ALA A 133 -12.55 4.78 -22.23
N LEU A 134 -13.11 3.72 -21.64
CA LEU A 134 -13.74 2.63 -22.39
C LEU A 134 -15.27 2.61 -22.32
N LEU A 135 -15.89 3.12 -21.26
CA LEU A 135 -17.27 2.77 -20.92
C LEU A 135 -18.24 3.94 -20.66
N GLY A 136 -17.76 5.21 -20.82
CA GLY A 136 -18.58 6.38 -20.46
C GLY A 136 -18.74 6.58 -18.94
N ALA A 137 -19.09 7.80 -18.50
CA ALA A 137 -18.98 8.22 -17.11
C ALA A 137 -19.77 7.35 -16.11
N ASN A 138 -21.02 7.03 -16.41
CA ASN A 138 -21.90 6.31 -15.46
C ASN A 138 -21.53 4.84 -15.31
N LEU A 139 -21.19 4.15 -16.40
CA LEU A 139 -20.82 2.74 -16.37
C LEU A 139 -19.42 2.55 -15.79
N ALA A 140 -18.54 3.51 -16.02
CA ALA A 140 -17.17 3.51 -15.49
C ALA A 140 -17.11 3.45 -13.97
N GLU A 141 -17.98 4.18 -13.27
CA GLU A 141 -18.02 4.17 -11.80
C GLU A 141 -18.42 2.80 -11.24
N TRP A 142 -19.40 2.13 -11.86
CA TRP A 142 -19.82 0.77 -11.46
C TRP A 142 -18.74 -0.27 -11.70
N VAL A 143 -18.07 -0.20 -12.86
CA VAL A 143 -16.99 -1.14 -13.19
C VAL A 143 -15.80 -0.91 -12.28
N TYR A 144 -15.48 0.34 -11.94
CA TYR A 144 -14.41 0.63 -10.99
C TYR A 144 -14.73 0.14 -9.58
N LEU A 145 -15.99 0.28 -9.13
CA LEU A 145 -16.46 -0.31 -7.88
C LEU A 145 -16.29 -1.85 -7.90
N GLY A 146 -16.70 -2.49 -8.97
CA GLY A 146 -16.51 -3.94 -9.15
C GLY A 146 -15.04 -4.35 -9.05
N LEU A 147 -14.14 -3.59 -9.66
CA LEU A 147 -12.70 -3.80 -9.60
C LEU A 147 -12.15 -3.60 -8.17
N ALA A 148 -12.54 -2.53 -7.48
CA ALA A 148 -12.10 -2.25 -6.12
C ALA A 148 -12.56 -3.36 -5.14
N VAL A 149 -13.83 -3.80 -5.27
CA VAL A 149 -14.38 -4.91 -4.47
C VAL A 149 -13.70 -6.24 -4.80
N ALA A 150 -13.41 -6.51 -6.08
CA ALA A 150 -12.70 -7.73 -6.47
C ALA A 150 -11.28 -7.77 -5.85
N ILE A 151 -10.54 -6.66 -5.90
CA ILE A 151 -9.22 -6.54 -5.26
C ILE A 151 -9.35 -6.70 -3.74
N LEU A 152 -10.34 -6.10 -3.12
CA LEU A 152 -10.60 -6.26 -1.68
C LEU A 152 -10.82 -7.74 -1.32
N ILE A 153 -11.64 -8.45 -2.09
CA ILE A 153 -11.91 -9.88 -1.88
C ILE A 153 -10.63 -10.70 -2.05
N ILE A 154 -9.83 -10.42 -3.08
CA ILE A 154 -8.56 -11.12 -3.32
C ILE A 154 -7.60 -10.90 -2.14
N VAL A 155 -7.41 -9.65 -1.72
CA VAL A 155 -6.54 -9.31 -0.60
C VAL A 155 -7.02 -9.94 0.69
N TYR A 156 -8.33 -9.89 0.97
CA TYR A 156 -8.94 -10.54 2.12
C TYR A 156 -8.66 -12.05 2.13
N ARG A 157 -8.88 -12.74 1.01
CA ARG A 157 -8.64 -14.18 0.88
C ARG A 157 -7.17 -14.54 1.05
N LEU A 158 -6.26 -13.78 0.44
CA LEU A 158 -4.82 -13.99 0.59
C LEU A 158 -4.38 -13.80 2.05
N THR A 159 -4.87 -12.76 2.71
CA THR A 159 -4.59 -12.50 4.12
C THR A 159 -5.17 -13.61 5.01
N GLU A 160 -6.41 -14.04 4.75
CA GLU A 160 -7.06 -15.11 5.51
C GLU A 160 -6.32 -16.44 5.39
N ILE A 161 -5.94 -16.83 4.15
CA ILE A 161 -5.15 -18.04 3.90
C ILE A 161 -3.79 -17.94 4.62
N GLY A 162 -3.10 -16.80 4.52
CA GLY A 162 -1.84 -16.56 5.20
C GLY A 162 -1.96 -16.70 6.71
N VAL A 163 -2.93 -16.04 7.32
CA VAL A 163 -3.13 -16.05 8.78
C VAL A 163 -3.55 -17.42 9.31
N ARG A 164 -4.33 -18.19 8.56
CA ARG A 164 -4.74 -19.56 8.95
C ARG A 164 -3.65 -20.60 8.69
N SER A 165 -2.59 -20.25 7.97
CA SER A 165 -1.46 -21.13 7.66
C SER A 165 -0.52 -21.32 8.87
N PRO A 166 0.49 -22.23 8.80
CA PRO A 166 1.55 -22.32 9.79
C PRO A 166 2.28 -20.98 10.03
N TRP A 167 2.42 -20.16 8.98
CA TRP A 167 3.02 -18.83 9.08
C TRP A 167 2.22 -17.90 10.02
N GLY A 168 0.90 -17.86 9.92
CA GLY A 168 0.06 -17.05 10.81
C GLY A 168 0.16 -17.49 12.29
N ARG A 169 0.33 -18.79 12.56
CA ARG A 169 0.56 -19.27 13.94
C ARG A 169 1.88 -18.74 14.50
N VAL A 170 2.92 -18.68 13.68
CA VAL A 170 4.22 -18.11 14.10
C VAL A 170 4.11 -16.61 14.32
N LEU A 171 3.37 -15.88 13.47
CA LEU A 171 3.09 -14.44 13.67
C LEU A 171 2.47 -14.18 15.05
N ASN A 172 1.43 -14.92 15.40
CA ASN A 172 0.77 -14.79 16.70
C ASN A 172 1.69 -15.14 17.86
N ALA A 173 2.51 -16.19 17.76
CA ALA A 173 3.48 -16.56 18.78
C ALA A 173 4.52 -15.43 19.00
N VAL A 174 5.04 -14.85 17.92
CA VAL A 174 5.99 -13.71 17.97
C VAL A 174 5.33 -12.47 18.58
N ARG A 175 4.04 -12.24 18.27
CA ARG A 175 3.28 -11.14 18.84
C ARG A 175 3.09 -11.26 20.35
N GLU A 176 2.81 -12.49 20.85
CA GLU A 176 2.56 -12.73 22.27
C GLU A 176 3.85 -12.68 23.08
N ASP A 177 4.87 -13.41 22.66
CA ASP A 177 6.21 -13.36 23.29
C ASP A 177 7.31 -13.68 22.27
N GLU A 178 8.01 -12.63 21.82
CA GLU A 178 9.11 -12.72 20.87
C GLU A 178 10.25 -13.62 21.38
N LYS A 179 10.60 -13.52 22.69
CA LYS A 179 11.69 -14.30 23.27
C LYS A 179 11.35 -15.78 23.35
N MET A 180 10.12 -16.13 23.73
CA MET A 180 9.66 -17.51 23.78
C MET A 180 9.61 -18.15 22.39
N ALA A 181 9.20 -17.37 21.36
CA ALA A 181 9.22 -17.83 19.98
C ALA A 181 10.66 -18.11 19.50
N GLU A 182 11.63 -17.25 19.85
CA GLU A 182 13.06 -17.42 19.54
C GLU A 182 13.64 -18.65 20.25
N MET A 183 13.32 -18.85 21.53
CA MET A 183 13.74 -20.05 22.27
C MET A 183 13.18 -21.36 21.67
N SER A 184 12.03 -21.26 20.98
CA SER A 184 11.43 -22.36 20.22
C SER A 184 12.02 -22.53 18.81
N GLY A 185 13.14 -21.86 18.51
CA GLY A 185 13.86 -21.96 17.23
C GLY A 185 13.19 -21.18 16.07
N LYS A 186 12.33 -20.20 16.36
CA LYS A 186 11.73 -19.34 15.33
C LYS A 186 12.53 -18.06 15.16
N ASP A 187 12.82 -17.71 13.90
CA ASP A 187 13.45 -16.43 13.56
C ASP A 187 12.39 -15.32 13.59
N SER A 188 12.28 -14.61 14.72
CA SER A 188 11.31 -13.55 14.94
C SER A 188 11.49 -12.39 13.95
N LEU A 189 12.75 -12.02 13.68
CA LEU A 189 13.06 -10.92 12.76
C LEU A 189 12.63 -11.23 11.31
N HIS A 190 12.90 -12.45 10.85
CA HIS A 190 12.50 -12.88 9.50
C HIS A 190 10.97 -12.87 9.34
N VAL A 191 10.25 -13.39 10.31
CA VAL A 191 8.78 -13.45 10.27
C VAL A 191 8.15 -12.05 10.34
N ARG A 192 8.68 -11.17 11.19
CA ARG A 192 8.27 -9.75 11.26
C ARG A 192 8.55 -9.01 9.95
N THR A 193 9.71 -9.27 9.32
CA THR A 193 10.05 -8.70 8.01
C THR A 193 9.05 -9.12 6.94
N GLN A 194 8.69 -10.39 6.89
CA GLN A 194 7.69 -10.89 5.93
C GLN A 194 6.33 -10.20 6.11
N SER A 195 5.84 -10.10 7.33
CA SER A 195 4.58 -9.42 7.63
C SER A 195 4.63 -7.93 7.29
N PHE A 196 5.74 -7.27 7.61
CA PHE A 196 5.95 -5.86 7.31
C PHE A 196 5.92 -5.60 5.79
N VAL A 197 6.67 -6.39 5.02
CA VAL A 197 6.74 -6.27 3.55
C VAL A 197 5.39 -6.59 2.91
N PHE A 198 4.73 -7.69 3.32
CA PHE A 198 3.45 -8.06 2.75
C PHE A 198 2.37 -7.00 3.04
N GLY A 199 2.27 -6.51 4.27
CA GLY A 199 1.34 -5.44 4.62
C GLY A 199 1.62 -4.15 3.85
N SER A 200 2.90 -3.81 3.63
CA SER A 200 3.30 -2.63 2.84
C SER A 200 2.97 -2.76 1.36
N ILE A 201 3.10 -3.96 0.78
CA ILE A 201 2.65 -4.25 -0.60
C ILE A 201 1.14 -4.03 -0.72
N VAL A 202 0.36 -4.58 0.20
CA VAL A 202 -1.10 -4.41 0.21
C VAL A 202 -1.48 -2.94 0.36
N MET A 203 -0.76 -2.19 1.19
CA MET A 203 -0.97 -0.75 1.35
C MET A 203 -0.66 0.00 0.05
N GLY A 204 0.39 -0.39 -0.69
CA GLY A 204 0.71 0.16 -2.01
C GLY A 204 -0.41 -0.07 -3.04
N VAL A 205 -1.03 -1.26 -3.01
CA VAL A 205 -2.22 -1.55 -3.84
C VAL A 205 -3.37 -0.61 -3.52
N ALA A 206 -3.66 -0.37 -2.24
CA ALA A 206 -4.70 0.58 -1.84
C ALA A 206 -4.40 1.99 -2.34
N GLY A 207 -3.14 2.42 -2.27
CA GLY A 207 -2.70 3.71 -2.81
C GLY A 207 -2.87 3.84 -4.32
N ALA A 208 -2.51 2.80 -5.07
CA ALA A 208 -2.71 2.77 -6.53
C ALA A 208 -4.19 2.85 -6.91
N LEU A 209 -5.06 2.10 -6.23
CA LEU A 209 -6.51 2.20 -6.43
C LEU A 209 -7.02 3.61 -6.18
N TYR A 210 -6.59 4.23 -5.10
CA TYR A 210 -6.99 5.60 -4.76
C TYR A 210 -6.57 6.62 -5.84
N ALA A 211 -5.31 6.56 -6.30
CA ALA A 211 -4.77 7.47 -7.29
C ALA A 211 -5.55 7.41 -8.62
N HIS A 212 -5.85 6.20 -9.09
CA HIS A 212 -6.60 6.01 -10.33
C HIS A 212 -8.10 6.33 -10.21
N TYR A 213 -8.64 6.30 -8.99
CA TYR A 213 -10.02 6.71 -8.75
C TYR A 213 -10.16 8.21 -8.81
N ILE A 214 -9.29 8.95 -8.13
CA ILE A 214 -9.35 10.41 -8.07
C ILE A 214 -8.87 11.03 -9.40
N GLY A 215 -7.89 10.43 -10.07
CA GLY A 215 -7.37 10.91 -11.34
C GLY A 215 -6.46 12.15 -11.23
N SER A 216 -6.05 12.47 -10.00
CA SER A 216 -5.17 13.59 -9.68
C SER A 216 -4.18 13.22 -8.58
#